data_dd7e454292e94cfb4b5d151642ac044b
#
_entry.id   dd7e454292e94cfb4b5d151642ac044b
#
_cell.length_a   1.000
_cell.length_b   1.000
_cell.length_c   1.000
_cell.angle_alpha   90.00
_cell.angle_beta   90.00
_cell.angle_gamma   90.00
#
_symmetry.space_group_name_H-M   'P 1'
#
loop_
_entity.id
_entity.type
_entity.pdbx_description
1 polymer ?
#
loop_
_entity_poly.entity_id
_entity_poly.type
_entity_poly.pdbx_seq_one_letter_code
_entity_poly.pdbx_strand_id
1 'polypeptide(L)'
;MRLYDPSISLPYWDSVLDSRIPKSADSYLFSNELFGETDNNQSVINGPYSPWKTLEGNQFITRSVGESGSCLKQADIDTIMNKNGILNCLGYSTPKEACPHNRSWILPEIIHGLVHVFCGGDMLNVSTSANDPIFYYHHCFMDFIWEMWRYKNQNRTERESDYPPDNDECASDDHYANATMEPFNNLVNIDALRNVYTDLLYEYAPRPNCDNITDCGSKYLFCNRSHGRPECVAKIKIGGNCTGFEKEDICMYGYCKNGTCLAKENLTTKSQIKLTTIK
;
A
#
# COMPACT_ATOMS: atom_id res chain seq x y z
N MET A 1 13.11 -1.12 -15.38
CA MET A 1 12.27 -2.32 -15.57
C MET A 1 11.98 -2.55 -17.05
N ARG A 2 11.35 -1.67 -17.79
CA ARG A 2 11.00 -1.85 -19.22
C ARG A 2 12.17 -2.01 -20.18
N LEU A 3 13.40 -1.65 -19.81
CA LEU A 3 14.60 -1.98 -20.57
C LEU A 3 14.90 -3.50 -20.57
N TYR A 4 14.40 -4.24 -19.58
CA TYR A 4 14.56 -5.69 -19.48
C TYR A 4 13.34 -6.44 -20.02
N ASP A 5 12.14 -5.91 -19.74
CA ASP A 5 10.87 -6.45 -20.23
C ASP A 5 9.88 -5.30 -20.42
N PRO A 6 9.52 -4.96 -21.67
CA PRO A 6 8.63 -3.86 -21.96
C PRO A 6 7.17 -4.08 -21.52
N SER A 7 6.80 -5.32 -21.21
CA SER A 7 5.45 -5.66 -20.73
C SER A 7 5.26 -5.45 -19.23
N ILE A 8 6.34 -5.23 -18.46
CA ILE A 8 6.28 -5.09 -17.01
C ILE A 8 5.79 -3.69 -16.63
N SER A 9 4.88 -3.67 -15.65
CA SER A 9 4.46 -2.47 -14.93
C SER A 9 4.76 -2.63 -13.44
N LEU A 10 5.05 -1.53 -12.75
CA LEU A 10 5.17 -1.53 -11.30
C LEU A 10 3.76 -1.55 -10.69
N PRO A 11 3.38 -2.55 -9.90
CA PRO A 11 2.09 -2.56 -9.23
C PRO A 11 2.01 -1.50 -8.13
N TYR A 12 0.81 -1.04 -7.81
CA TYR A 12 0.56 -0.28 -6.58
C TYR A 12 -0.09 -1.17 -5.52
N TRP A 13 0.16 -0.86 -4.26
CA TRP A 13 -0.49 -1.50 -3.11
C TRP A 13 -1.60 -0.61 -2.57
N ASP A 14 -2.84 -0.92 -2.94
CA ASP A 14 -4.03 -0.30 -2.33
C ASP A 14 -4.27 -0.88 -0.93
N SER A 15 -3.60 -0.33 0.07
CA SER A 15 -3.69 -0.80 1.45
C SER A 15 -5.06 -0.58 2.10
N VAL A 16 -5.97 0.16 1.44
CA VAL A 16 -7.38 0.25 1.89
C VAL A 16 -8.06 -1.11 1.84
N LEU A 17 -7.70 -1.97 0.87
CA LEU A 17 -8.25 -3.32 0.77
C LEU A 17 -7.92 -4.17 2.01
N ASP A 18 -6.71 -3.96 2.57
CA ASP A 18 -6.23 -4.65 3.77
C ASP A 18 -6.80 -4.00 5.05
N SER A 19 -7.14 -2.71 5.02
CA SER A 19 -7.76 -2.03 6.17
C SER A 19 -9.20 -2.50 6.46
N ARG A 20 -9.82 -3.19 5.49
CA ARG A 20 -11.20 -3.69 5.58
C ARG A 20 -11.33 -5.04 6.27
N ILE A 21 -10.23 -5.75 6.50
CA ILE A 21 -10.23 -7.01 7.26
C ILE A 21 -10.04 -6.74 8.76
N PRO A 22 -10.46 -7.66 9.64
CA PRO A 22 -10.44 -7.44 11.10
C PRO A 22 -9.05 -7.12 11.67
N LYS A 23 -8.00 -7.68 11.08
CA LYS A 23 -6.60 -7.40 11.42
C LYS A 23 -5.78 -7.33 10.16
N SER A 24 -5.38 -6.13 9.73
CA SER A 24 -4.68 -5.89 8.47
C SER A 24 -3.37 -6.70 8.34
N ALA A 25 -2.69 -7.00 9.44
CA ALA A 25 -1.48 -7.84 9.46
C ALA A 25 -1.75 -9.32 9.06
N ASP A 26 -3.01 -9.75 9.11
CA ASP A 26 -3.40 -11.10 8.70
C ASP A 26 -3.71 -11.18 7.19
N SER A 27 -3.56 -10.07 6.45
CA SER A 27 -3.71 -10.06 5.00
C SER A 27 -2.81 -11.10 4.33
N TYR A 28 -3.37 -11.75 3.32
CA TYR A 28 -2.62 -12.67 2.47
C TYR A 28 -1.45 -12.01 1.73
N LEU A 29 -1.45 -10.69 1.64
CA LEU A 29 -0.33 -9.92 1.11
C LEU A 29 1.00 -10.27 1.80
N PHE A 30 0.97 -10.50 3.12
CA PHE A 30 2.13 -10.88 3.94
C PHE A 30 2.29 -12.41 4.05
N SER A 31 2.13 -13.12 2.94
CA SER A 31 2.34 -14.56 2.82
C SER A 31 3.58 -14.88 2.01
N ASN A 32 4.02 -16.13 2.06
CA ASN A 32 5.14 -16.65 1.27
C ASN A 32 4.94 -16.59 -0.25
N GLU A 33 3.70 -16.42 -0.72
CA GLU A 33 3.41 -16.27 -2.15
C GLU A 33 3.63 -14.83 -2.64
N LEU A 34 3.51 -13.83 -1.74
CA LEU A 34 3.57 -12.40 -2.09
C LEU A 34 4.73 -11.69 -1.40
N PHE A 35 4.51 -10.92 -0.33
CA PHE A 35 5.58 -10.12 0.29
C PHE A 35 6.45 -10.90 1.29
N GLY A 36 6.08 -12.12 1.64
CA GLY A 36 6.80 -12.96 2.60
C GLY A 36 6.34 -12.75 4.05
N GLU A 37 6.65 -13.75 4.86
CA GLU A 37 6.38 -13.77 6.30
C GLU A 37 7.66 -13.45 7.06
N THR A 38 7.50 -12.99 8.31
CA THR A 38 8.61 -12.69 9.20
C THR A 38 8.75 -13.75 10.30
N ASP A 39 9.97 -13.95 10.76
CA ASP A 39 10.26 -14.75 11.97
C ASP A 39 10.13 -13.91 13.25
N ASN A 40 10.47 -14.50 14.39
CA ASN A 40 10.43 -13.83 15.69
C ASN A 40 11.46 -12.67 15.82
N ASN A 41 12.45 -12.61 14.92
CA ASN A 41 13.41 -11.51 14.84
C ASN A 41 12.97 -10.45 13.82
N GLN A 42 11.72 -10.53 13.33
CA GLN A 42 11.15 -9.62 12.34
C GLN A 42 11.83 -9.70 10.96
N SER A 43 12.69 -10.69 10.71
CA SER A 43 13.34 -10.92 9.42
C SER A 43 12.37 -11.56 8.43
N VAL A 44 12.36 -11.08 7.18
CA VAL A 44 11.58 -11.70 6.09
C VAL A 44 12.28 -12.97 5.64
N ILE A 45 11.69 -14.13 5.96
CA ILE A 45 12.33 -15.46 5.84
C ILE A 45 11.88 -16.28 4.64
N ASN A 46 10.80 -15.87 3.97
CA ASN A 46 10.27 -16.59 2.80
C ASN A 46 9.68 -15.62 1.76
N GLY A 47 9.17 -16.18 0.67
CA GLY A 47 8.61 -15.41 -0.43
C GLY A 47 9.67 -14.81 -1.36
N PRO A 48 9.23 -14.06 -2.38
CA PRO A 48 10.11 -13.53 -3.42
C PRO A 48 11.22 -12.60 -2.91
N TYR A 49 11.02 -11.98 -1.75
CA TYR A 49 11.91 -10.97 -1.19
C TYR A 49 12.79 -11.48 -0.04
N SER A 50 12.68 -12.75 0.36
CA SER A 50 13.51 -13.32 1.43
C SER A 50 15.02 -13.32 1.15
N PRO A 51 15.49 -13.42 -0.11
CA PRO A 51 16.93 -13.36 -0.40
C PRO A 51 17.45 -11.92 -0.55
N TRP A 52 16.62 -10.90 -0.38
CA TRP A 52 17.05 -9.52 -0.55
C TRP A 52 17.87 -9.06 0.64
N LYS A 53 19.07 -8.53 0.32
CA LYS A 53 19.96 -7.89 1.28
C LYS A 53 19.71 -6.39 1.27
N THR A 54 19.85 -5.77 2.44
CA THR A 54 19.75 -4.31 2.52
C THR A 54 21.01 -3.65 1.95
N LEU A 55 20.93 -2.36 1.64
CA LEU A 55 22.07 -1.59 1.15
C LEU A 55 23.18 -1.51 2.18
N GLU A 56 22.86 -1.55 3.46
CA GLU A 56 23.81 -1.56 4.60
C GLU A 56 24.48 -2.93 4.77
N GLY A 57 24.06 -3.94 4.03
CA GLY A 57 24.64 -5.30 4.03
C GLY A 57 23.97 -6.29 4.99
N ASN A 58 22.81 -5.97 5.59
CA ASN A 58 22.03 -6.93 6.36
C ASN A 58 21.52 -8.05 5.44
N GLN A 59 21.48 -9.28 5.96
CA GLN A 59 21.10 -10.46 5.17
C GLN A 59 19.61 -10.51 4.82
N PHE A 60 18.76 -9.83 5.58
CA PHE A 60 17.32 -9.82 5.44
C PHE A 60 16.79 -8.40 5.59
N ILE A 61 15.70 -8.09 4.88
CA ILE A 61 14.84 -6.96 5.24
C ILE A 61 14.00 -7.34 6.46
N THR A 62 13.62 -6.33 7.25
CA THR A 62 12.87 -6.52 8.49
C THR A 62 11.51 -5.85 8.41
N ARG A 63 10.49 -6.44 9.07
CA ARG A 63 9.15 -5.89 9.23
C ARG A 63 8.55 -6.27 10.57
N SER A 64 7.79 -5.35 11.16
CA SER A 64 6.95 -5.58 12.35
C SER A 64 5.48 -5.26 12.05
N VAL A 65 4.92 -5.97 11.07
CA VAL A 65 3.63 -5.68 10.44
C VAL A 65 2.49 -5.63 11.47
N GLY A 66 1.85 -4.46 11.58
CA GLY A 66 0.68 -4.25 12.41
C GLY A 66 0.95 -4.12 13.91
N GLU A 67 2.19 -3.96 14.34
CA GLU A 67 2.52 -3.63 15.73
C GLU A 67 2.13 -2.20 16.07
N SER A 68 2.22 -1.28 15.10
CA SER A 68 1.84 0.12 15.23
C SER A 68 1.37 0.66 13.88
N GLY A 69 0.91 1.91 13.83
CA GLY A 69 0.43 2.51 12.59
C GLY A 69 -0.86 1.87 12.05
N SER A 70 -1.15 2.09 10.80
CA SER A 70 -2.34 1.52 10.14
C SER A 70 -2.21 1.55 8.62
N CYS A 71 -2.93 0.66 7.93
CA CYS A 71 -3.23 0.81 6.52
C CYS A 71 -4.08 2.06 6.26
N LEU A 72 -4.08 2.56 5.02
CA LEU A 72 -4.93 3.67 4.61
C LEU A 72 -6.41 3.32 4.74
N LYS A 73 -7.23 4.31 5.07
CA LYS A 73 -8.69 4.17 5.14
C LYS A 73 -9.34 4.89 3.98
N GLN A 74 -10.42 4.34 3.45
CA GLN A 74 -11.18 4.98 2.38
C GLN A 74 -11.67 6.39 2.79
N ALA A 75 -12.08 6.57 4.04
CA ALA A 75 -12.54 7.86 4.56
C ALA A 75 -11.46 8.96 4.49
N ASP A 76 -10.18 8.61 4.67
CA ASP A 76 -9.06 9.55 4.57
C ASP A 76 -8.86 9.99 3.11
N ILE A 77 -8.90 9.03 2.17
CA ILE A 77 -8.84 9.30 0.73
C ILE A 77 -10.02 10.18 0.31
N ASP A 78 -11.24 9.83 0.71
CA ASP A 78 -12.44 10.61 0.40
C ASP A 78 -12.33 12.04 0.93
N THR A 79 -11.75 12.22 2.11
CA THR A 79 -11.52 13.54 2.70
C THR A 79 -10.53 14.35 1.86
N ILE A 80 -9.41 13.76 1.43
CA ILE A 80 -8.44 14.41 0.55
C ILE A 80 -9.11 14.78 -0.78
N MET A 81 -9.78 13.83 -1.40
CA MET A 81 -10.43 14.00 -2.70
C MET A 81 -11.50 15.11 -2.72
N ASN A 82 -12.12 15.40 -1.59
CA ASN A 82 -13.19 16.42 -1.47
C ASN A 82 -12.68 17.80 -1.04
N LYS A 83 -11.38 17.98 -0.82
CA LYS A 83 -10.78 19.27 -0.50
C LYS A 83 -10.18 19.91 -1.74
N ASN A 84 -10.53 21.18 -1.97
CA ASN A 84 -9.97 22.00 -3.04
C ASN A 84 -8.74 22.79 -2.54
N GLY A 85 -7.86 23.14 -3.46
CA GLY A 85 -6.66 23.94 -3.21
C GLY A 85 -5.46 23.12 -2.74
N ILE A 86 -4.29 23.50 -3.23
CA ILE A 86 -3.03 22.75 -3.12
C ILE A 86 -2.63 22.48 -1.66
N LEU A 87 -2.86 23.43 -0.75
CA LEU A 87 -2.55 23.28 0.68
C LEU A 87 -3.38 22.19 1.39
N ASN A 88 -4.48 21.76 0.80
CA ASN A 88 -5.28 20.65 1.32
C ASN A 88 -4.78 19.27 0.83
N CYS A 89 -3.81 19.26 -0.07
CA CYS A 89 -3.19 18.03 -0.59
C CYS A 89 -1.67 18.01 -0.31
N LEU A 90 -0.94 19.02 -0.76
CA LEU A 90 0.50 19.22 -0.49
C LEU A 90 0.76 20.22 0.65
N GLY A 91 -0.13 20.30 1.63
CA GLY A 91 0.03 21.23 2.76
C GLY A 91 1.17 20.86 3.69
N TYR A 92 1.43 21.75 4.62
CA TYR A 92 2.54 21.62 5.56
C TYR A 92 2.25 20.54 6.62
N SER A 93 3.11 19.53 6.68
CA SER A 93 2.97 18.41 7.61
C SER A 93 3.47 18.73 9.01
N THR A 94 4.47 19.61 9.12
CA THR A 94 5.14 19.98 10.39
C THR A 94 5.30 21.49 10.55
N PRO A 95 4.22 22.29 10.44
CA PRO A 95 4.33 23.75 10.59
C PRO A 95 4.77 24.13 12.00
N LYS A 96 5.59 25.18 12.11
CA LYS A 96 5.93 25.83 13.39
C LYS A 96 4.68 26.56 13.94
N GLU A 97 4.74 26.95 15.22
CA GLU A 97 3.62 27.66 15.87
C GLU A 97 3.27 28.99 15.16
N ALA A 98 4.25 29.67 14.60
CA ALA A 98 4.07 30.94 13.86
C ALA A 98 3.49 30.77 12.45
N CYS A 99 3.38 29.56 11.93
CA CYS A 99 2.79 29.31 10.61
C CYS A 99 1.32 29.73 10.60
N PRO A 100 0.88 30.55 9.62
CA PRO A 100 -0.51 31.00 9.53
C PRO A 100 -1.49 29.88 9.10
N HIS A 101 -0.97 28.72 8.73
CA HIS A 101 -1.74 27.55 8.29
C HIS A 101 -1.78 26.48 9.38
N ASN A 102 -2.97 26.07 9.78
CA ASN A 102 -3.14 25.00 10.75
C ASN A 102 -2.67 23.65 10.19
N ARG A 103 -2.03 22.86 11.05
CA ARG A 103 -1.68 21.47 10.71
C ARG A 103 -2.95 20.68 10.39
N SER A 104 -2.95 19.98 9.26
CA SER A 104 -3.98 19.00 8.92
C SER A 104 -3.42 17.60 9.14
N TRP A 105 -4.14 16.74 9.86
CA TRP A 105 -3.77 15.34 10.10
C TRP A 105 -4.17 14.41 8.94
N ILE A 106 -4.95 14.93 7.98
CA ILE A 106 -5.39 14.18 6.79
C ILE A 106 -4.79 14.90 5.57
N LEU A 107 -3.47 14.76 5.42
CA LEU A 107 -2.69 15.08 4.23
C LEU A 107 -2.08 13.79 3.71
N PRO A 108 -1.87 13.61 2.39
CA PRO A 108 -1.17 12.46 1.84
C PRO A 108 0.16 12.17 2.55
N GLU A 109 0.97 13.19 2.84
CA GLU A 109 2.22 13.09 3.59
C GLU A 109 2.05 12.46 4.98
N ILE A 110 1.02 12.85 5.72
CA ILE A 110 0.77 12.34 7.08
C ILE A 110 0.26 10.89 7.03
N ILE A 111 -0.76 10.64 6.20
CA ILE A 111 -1.39 9.32 6.17
C ILE A 111 -0.48 8.25 5.56
N HIS A 112 0.41 8.61 4.61
CA HIS A 112 1.38 7.65 4.07
C HIS A 112 2.33 7.15 5.15
N GLY A 113 2.77 8.04 6.05
CA GLY A 113 3.64 7.69 7.17
C GLY A 113 3.02 6.64 8.10
N LEU A 114 1.69 6.61 8.26
CA LEU A 114 1.01 5.57 9.04
C LEU A 114 1.21 4.17 8.46
N VAL A 115 1.32 4.06 7.14
CA VAL A 115 1.59 2.78 6.45
C VAL A 115 3.05 2.35 6.62
N HIS A 116 4.00 3.29 6.61
CA HIS A 116 5.39 3.02 6.96
C HIS A 116 5.50 2.43 8.37
N VAL A 117 4.84 3.08 9.34
CA VAL A 117 4.77 2.60 10.73
C VAL A 117 4.05 1.25 10.83
N PHE A 118 3.02 1.01 10.00
CA PHE A 118 2.31 -0.28 9.95
C PHE A 118 3.19 -1.43 9.46
N CYS A 119 4.02 -1.20 8.45
CA CYS A 119 4.99 -2.20 7.98
C CYS A 119 6.13 -2.42 8.99
N GLY A 120 6.56 -1.34 9.65
CA GLY A 120 7.65 -1.39 10.63
C GLY A 120 8.99 -1.78 10.03
N GLY A 121 9.95 -2.18 10.87
CA GLY A 121 11.27 -2.60 10.45
C GLY A 121 11.97 -1.59 9.55
N ASP A 122 12.52 -2.03 8.40
CA ASP A 122 13.18 -1.14 7.44
C ASP A 122 12.26 0.01 6.98
N MET A 123 10.97 -0.25 6.80
CA MET A 123 9.99 0.75 6.36
C MET A 123 9.79 1.90 7.37
N LEU A 124 10.12 1.71 8.65
CA LEU A 124 9.91 2.72 9.69
C LEU A 124 10.89 3.89 9.61
N ASN A 125 12.09 3.67 9.11
CA ASN A 125 13.14 4.68 9.05
C ASN A 125 13.34 5.18 7.62
N VAL A 126 13.31 6.50 7.43
CA VAL A 126 13.47 7.16 6.11
C VAL A 126 14.75 6.71 5.39
N SER A 127 15.87 6.49 6.13
CA SER A 127 17.14 6.08 5.53
C SER A 127 17.18 4.63 5.04
N THR A 128 16.27 3.75 5.54
CA THR A 128 16.26 2.33 5.22
C THR A 128 14.98 1.87 4.50
N SER A 129 13.94 2.71 4.48
CA SER A 129 12.61 2.30 4.00
C SER A 129 12.61 1.76 2.56
N ALA A 130 13.46 2.27 1.70
CA ALA A 130 13.61 1.80 0.32
C ALA A 130 14.36 0.46 0.17
N ASN A 131 14.91 -0.11 1.25
CA ASN A 131 15.43 -1.48 1.26
C ASN A 131 14.30 -2.51 1.08
N ASP A 132 13.11 -2.19 1.61
CA ASP A 132 11.96 -3.06 1.47
C ASP A 132 11.22 -2.79 0.15
N PRO A 133 11.06 -3.79 -0.74
CA PRO A 133 10.31 -3.60 -1.99
C PRO A 133 8.88 -3.08 -1.82
N ILE A 134 8.22 -3.33 -0.67
CA ILE A 134 6.87 -2.81 -0.40
C ILE A 134 6.80 -1.27 -0.44
N PHE A 135 7.94 -0.60 -0.19
CA PHE A 135 8.10 0.85 -0.34
C PHE A 135 7.58 1.33 -1.70
N TYR A 136 8.07 0.73 -2.77
CA TYR A 136 7.73 1.17 -4.15
C TYR A 136 6.25 0.97 -4.47
N TYR A 137 5.64 -0.12 -3.98
CA TYR A 137 4.22 -0.39 -4.20
C TYR A 137 3.32 0.56 -3.39
N HIS A 138 3.74 0.88 -2.16
CA HIS A 138 3.07 1.86 -1.32
C HIS A 138 3.14 3.26 -1.94
N HIS A 139 4.33 3.72 -2.34
CA HIS A 139 4.51 5.04 -2.95
C HIS A 139 3.81 5.17 -4.30
N CYS A 140 3.73 4.11 -5.11
CA CYS A 140 2.89 4.10 -6.31
C CYS A 140 1.41 4.32 -5.98
N PHE A 141 0.91 3.79 -4.86
CA PHE A 141 -0.47 4.06 -4.46
C PHE A 141 -0.66 5.49 -3.97
N MET A 142 0.31 6.05 -3.27
CA MET A 142 0.28 7.47 -2.85
C MET A 142 0.31 8.41 -4.06
N ASP A 143 1.16 8.14 -5.05
CA ASP A 143 1.18 8.88 -6.31
C ASP A 143 -0.15 8.75 -7.08
N PHE A 144 -0.76 7.56 -7.08
CA PHE A 144 -2.08 7.37 -7.67
C PHE A 144 -3.17 8.22 -6.98
N ILE A 145 -3.17 8.31 -5.64
CA ILE A 145 -4.09 9.20 -4.90
C ILE A 145 -3.84 10.66 -5.28
N TRP A 146 -2.57 11.05 -5.38
CA TRP A 146 -2.16 12.38 -5.81
C TRP A 146 -2.67 12.71 -7.23
N GLU A 147 -2.47 11.82 -8.20
CA GLU A 147 -2.95 12.03 -9.57
C GLU A 147 -4.48 12.09 -9.65
N MET A 148 -5.20 11.20 -8.91
CA MET A 148 -6.66 11.28 -8.84
C MET A 148 -7.12 12.65 -8.32
N TRP A 149 -6.45 13.18 -7.28
CA TRP A 149 -6.77 14.48 -6.72
C TRP A 149 -6.53 15.62 -7.73
N ARG A 150 -5.39 15.61 -8.43
CA ARG A 150 -5.03 16.58 -9.48
C ARG A 150 -6.06 16.60 -10.60
N TYR A 151 -6.43 15.44 -11.11
CA TYR A 151 -7.44 15.33 -12.19
C TYR A 151 -8.83 15.80 -11.74
N LYS A 152 -9.17 15.62 -10.47
CA LYS A 152 -10.47 16.05 -9.93
C LYS A 152 -10.53 17.55 -9.63
N ASN A 153 -9.47 18.12 -9.09
CA ASN A 153 -9.49 19.43 -8.43
C ASN A 153 -8.72 20.53 -9.16
N GLN A 154 -7.92 20.20 -10.17
CA GLN A 154 -7.06 21.13 -10.89
C GLN A 154 -7.30 21.04 -12.41
N ASN A 155 -7.26 22.17 -13.09
CA ASN A 155 -7.15 22.20 -14.54
C ASN A 155 -5.71 21.85 -14.98
N ARG A 156 -5.49 21.71 -16.30
CA ARG A 156 -4.20 21.28 -16.84
C ARG A 156 -3.04 22.20 -16.45
N THR A 157 -3.26 23.50 -16.44
CA THR A 157 -2.21 24.48 -16.09
C THR A 157 -1.91 24.42 -14.59
N GLU A 158 -2.94 24.40 -13.76
CA GLU A 158 -2.81 24.29 -12.30
C GLU A 158 -2.00 23.03 -11.90
N ARG A 159 -2.21 21.91 -12.59
CA ARG A 159 -1.43 20.68 -12.33
C ARG A 159 0.07 20.85 -12.47
N GLU A 160 0.56 21.81 -13.26
CA GLU A 160 1.99 22.05 -13.46
C GLU A 160 2.53 23.21 -12.63
N SER A 161 1.67 24.12 -12.20
CA SER A 161 2.10 25.40 -11.62
C SER A 161 1.63 25.65 -10.18
N ASP A 162 0.62 24.88 -9.71
CA ASP A 162 0.05 25.11 -8.38
C ASP A 162 0.88 24.34 -7.33
N TYR A 163 1.66 25.10 -6.55
CA TYR A 163 2.55 24.60 -5.52
C TYR A 163 2.33 25.36 -4.21
N PRO A 164 2.51 24.76 -3.03
CA PRO A 164 2.42 25.50 -1.76
C PRO A 164 3.39 26.68 -1.73
N PRO A 165 2.98 27.84 -1.19
CA PRO A 165 3.85 29.00 -1.06
C PRO A 165 5.07 28.72 -0.18
N ASP A 166 6.24 29.26 -0.55
CA ASP A 166 7.41 29.22 0.27
C ASP A 166 7.20 30.00 1.56
N ASN A 167 7.40 29.37 2.71
CA ASN A 167 7.22 29.97 4.02
C ASN A 167 8.04 29.20 5.07
N ASP A 168 9.08 29.84 5.62
CA ASP A 168 10.02 29.26 6.58
C ASP A 168 9.39 28.97 7.96
N GLU A 169 8.24 29.57 8.29
CA GLU A 169 7.46 29.20 9.47
C GLU A 169 6.61 27.93 9.24
N CYS A 170 6.39 27.54 7.98
CA CYS A 170 5.52 26.43 7.64
C CYS A 170 6.27 25.17 7.16
N ALA A 171 7.41 25.34 6.50
CA ALA A 171 8.23 24.23 6.00
C ALA A 171 9.71 24.65 5.94
N SER A 172 10.62 23.66 5.87
CA SER A 172 12.01 23.92 5.53
C SER A 172 12.16 24.26 4.05
N ASP A 173 13.27 24.91 3.71
CA ASP A 173 13.60 25.32 2.33
C ASP A 173 13.70 24.14 1.34
N ASP A 174 14.01 22.94 1.82
CA ASP A 174 13.97 21.69 1.02
C ASP A 174 12.61 21.41 0.38
N HIS A 175 11.53 21.96 0.96
CA HIS A 175 10.15 21.80 0.46
C HIS A 175 9.71 22.91 -0.50
N TYR A 176 10.56 23.89 -0.77
CA TYR A 176 10.20 25.00 -1.66
C TYR A 176 10.14 24.55 -3.12
N ALA A 177 9.32 25.22 -3.92
CA ALA A 177 9.08 24.89 -5.31
C ALA A 177 10.38 24.78 -6.12
N ASN A 178 11.36 25.66 -5.86
CA ASN A 178 12.62 25.75 -6.56
C ASN A 178 13.79 25.05 -5.83
N ALA A 179 13.52 24.32 -4.75
CA ALA A 179 14.56 23.51 -4.10
C ALA A 179 14.98 22.33 -4.99
N THR A 180 16.26 22.02 -5.02
CA THR A 180 16.79 20.89 -5.78
C THR A 180 16.23 19.58 -5.27
N MET A 181 15.74 18.77 -6.18
CA MET A 181 15.17 17.44 -5.86
C MET A 181 16.27 16.38 -5.84
N GLU A 182 16.97 16.25 -4.71
CA GLU A 182 18.05 15.26 -4.54
C GLU A 182 17.53 13.82 -4.72
N PRO A 183 18.23 12.90 -5.40
CA PRO A 183 19.57 13.10 -6.03
C PRO A 183 19.52 13.61 -7.49
N PHE A 184 18.41 14.17 -7.94
CA PHE A 184 18.19 14.63 -9.30
C PHE A 184 18.60 16.12 -9.43
N ASN A 185 19.90 16.43 -9.37
CA ASN A 185 20.46 17.78 -9.31
C ASN A 185 20.08 18.71 -10.47
N ASN A 186 19.44 18.19 -11.51
CA ASN A 186 18.94 18.94 -12.66
C ASN A 186 17.44 19.22 -12.60
N LEU A 187 16.77 18.80 -11.53
CA LEU A 187 15.34 19.00 -11.29
C LEU A 187 15.13 19.76 -9.99
N VAL A 188 14.06 20.53 -9.94
CA VAL A 188 13.53 21.16 -8.72
C VAL A 188 12.16 20.59 -8.39
N ASN A 189 11.70 20.78 -7.16
CA ASN A 189 10.46 20.14 -6.67
C ASN A 189 9.26 20.37 -7.58
N ILE A 190 9.07 21.57 -8.10
CA ILE A 190 7.95 21.88 -9.01
C ILE A 190 8.04 21.11 -10.34
N ASP A 191 9.23 20.69 -10.78
CA ASP A 191 9.38 19.88 -12.01
C ASP A 191 8.69 18.52 -11.89
N ALA A 192 8.52 17.99 -10.66
CA ALA A 192 7.78 16.75 -10.42
C ALA A 192 6.29 16.85 -10.75
N LEU A 193 5.74 18.06 -10.86
CA LEU A 193 4.32 18.30 -11.15
C LEU A 193 3.99 18.26 -12.66
N ARG A 194 4.98 18.13 -13.54
CA ARG A 194 4.76 18.22 -14.99
C ARG A 194 3.80 17.15 -15.50
N ASN A 195 2.85 17.57 -16.33
CA ASN A 195 1.88 16.66 -16.97
C ASN A 195 2.55 15.61 -17.89
N VAL A 196 3.80 15.83 -18.33
CA VAL A 196 4.52 14.90 -19.20
C VAL A 196 4.65 13.50 -18.61
N TYR A 197 4.67 13.38 -17.29
CA TYR A 197 4.77 12.08 -16.61
C TYR A 197 3.54 11.23 -16.89
N THR A 198 2.35 11.75 -16.66
CA THR A 198 1.08 11.03 -16.91
C THR A 198 0.62 11.10 -18.36
N ASP A 199 1.07 12.10 -19.14
CA ASP A 199 0.76 12.15 -20.56
C ASP A 199 1.53 11.10 -21.38
N LEU A 200 2.79 10.77 -20.99
CA LEU A 200 3.71 10.01 -21.84
C LEU A 200 4.37 8.81 -21.17
N LEU A 201 4.53 8.80 -19.83
CA LEU A 201 5.40 7.82 -19.19
C LEU A 201 4.65 6.71 -18.45
N TYR A 202 3.55 7.02 -17.77
CA TYR A 202 2.77 6.03 -17.04
C TYR A 202 1.30 6.42 -16.91
N GLU A 203 0.49 5.42 -16.67
CA GLU A 203 -0.92 5.53 -16.26
C GLU A 203 -1.21 4.50 -15.19
N TYR A 204 -2.22 4.75 -14.37
CA TYR A 204 -2.66 3.82 -13.33
C TYR A 204 -3.83 2.97 -13.81
N ALA A 205 -3.75 1.66 -13.58
CA ALA A 205 -4.93 0.81 -13.64
C ALA A 205 -5.96 1.24 -12.58
N PRO A 206 -7.27 1.18 -12.87
CA PRO A 206 -8.29 1.55 -11.91
C PRO A 206 -8.25 0.65 -10.66
N ARG A 207 -8.65 1.21 -9.51
CA ARG A 207 -8.77 0.45 -8.26
C ARG A 207 -9.80 -0.67 -8.41
N PRO A 208 -9.56 -1.84 -7.80
CA PRO A 208 -10.53 -2.93 -7.79
C PRO A 208 -11.87 -2.48 -7.22
N ASN A 209 -12.95 -2.81 -7.92
CA ASN A 209 -14.33 -2.61 -7.45
C ASN A 209 -15.20 -3.80 -7.85
N CYS A 210 -16.31 -3.99 -7.16
CA CYS A 210 -17.26 -5.06 -7.47
C CYS A 210 -18.72 -4.60 -7.40
N ASP A 211 -18.98 -3.32 -7.64
CA ASP A 211 -20.34 -2.75 -7.63
C ASP A 211 -21.27 -3.49 -8.61
N ASN A 212 -20.79 -3.79 -9.81
CA ASN A 212 -21.57 -4.39 -10.90
C ASN A 212 -21.07 -5.77 -11.35
N ILE A 213 -20.02 -6.29 -10.72
CA ILE A 213 -19.40 -7.58 -11.06
C ILE A 213 -19.26 -8.46 -9.82
N THR A 214 -19.15 -9.77 -10.00
CA THR A 214 -19.15 -10.72 -8.87
C THR A 214 -17.80 -10.89 -8.22
N ASP A 215 -16.70 -10.47 -8.86
CA ASP A 215 -15.35 -10.60 -8.33
C ASP A 215 -14.58 -9.27 -8.41
N CYS A 216 -13.40 -9.25 -7.84
CA CYS A 216 -12.52 -8.08 -7.78
C CYS A 216 -11.35 -8.15 -8.78
N GLY A 217 -11.41 -9.04 -9.76
CA GLY A 217 -10.37 -9.21 -10.77
C GLY A 217 -9.06 -9.84 -10.25
N SER A 218 -9.06 -10.39 -9.04
CA SER A 218 -7.89 -11.02 -8.43
C SER A 218 -8.27 -12.16 -7.49
N LYS A 219 -7.54 -13.28 -7.55
CA LYS A 219 -7.72 -14.41 -6.61
C LYS A 219 -7.42 -14.04 -5.15
N TYR A 220 -6.69 -12.97 -4.92
CA TYR A 220 -6.29 -12.49 -3.59
C TYR A 220 -7.31 -11.54 -2.95
N LEU A 221 -8.36 -11.21 -3.69
CA LEU A 221 -9.45 -10.36 -3.24
C LEU A 221 -10.77 -11.14 -3.26
N PHE A 222 -11.75 -10.64 -2.52
CA PHE A 222 -13.14 -11.07 -2.66
C PHE A 222 -14.06 -9.85 -2.59
N CYS A 223 -15.28 -10.00 -3.15
CA CYS A 223 -16.29 -8.98 -3.10
C CYS A 223 -17.15 -9.17 -1.84
N ASN A 224 -16.94 -8.30 -0.86
CA ASN A 224 -17.77 -8.24 0.35
C ASN A 224 -19.11 -7.56 0.03
N ARG A 225 -20.22 -8.27 0.24
CA ARG A 225 -21.60 -7.79 0.04
C ARG A 225 -22.45 -7.84 1.32
N SER A 226 -21.88 -8.32 2.41
CA SER A 226 -22.60 -8.54 3.67
C SER A 226 -22.47 -7.36 4.64
N HIS A 227 -21.54 -6.42 4.40
CA HIS A 227 -21.26 -5.30 5.28
C HIS A 227 -21.63 -3.94 4.64
N GLY A 228 -22.74 -3.88 3.92
CA GLY A 228 -23.24 -2.67 3.30
C GLY A 228 -23.04 -2.61 1.79
N ARG A 229 -22.48 -1.52 1.26
CA ARG A 229 -22.20 -1.39 -0.18
C ARG A 229 -21.16 -2.42 -0.61
N PRO A 230 -21.32 -3.05 -1.80
CA PRO A 230 -20.32 -3.98 -2.32
C PRO A 230 -18.92 -3.33 -2.38
N GLU A 231 -17.94 -4.03 -1.86
CA GLU A 231 -16.56 -3.55 -1.88
C GLU A 231 -15.54 -4.69 -1.97
N CYS A 232 -14.42 -4.42 -2.64
CA CYS A 232 -13.32 -5.38 -2.69
C CYS A 232 -12.53 -5.35 -1.38
N VAL A 233 -12.18 -6.54 -0.89
CA VAL A 233 -11.48 -6.75 0.38
C VAL A 233 -10.36 -7.76 0.16
N ALA A 234 -9.22 -7.54 0.81
CA ALA A 234 -8.10 -8.48 0.79
C ALA A 234 -8.48 -9.81 1.47
N LYS A 235 -8.00 -10.93 0.93
CA LYS A 235 -8.13 -12.23 1.59
C LYS A 235 -7.14 -12.36 2.74
N ILE A 236 -7.51 -13.20 3.70
CA ILE A 236 -6.77 -13.47 4.94
C ILE A 236 -5.97 -14.77 4.79
N LYS A 237 -4.76 -14.79 5.33
CA LYS A 237 -3.92 -15.99 5.42
C LYS A 237 -4.48 -17.00 6.43
N ILE A 238 -4.12 -18.27 6.31
CA ILE A 238 -4.49 -19.31 7.28
C ILE A 238 -3.95 -18.93 8.66
N GLY A 239 -4.80 -19.12 9.68
CA GLY A 239 -4.54 -18.71 11.07
C GLY A 239 -4.95 -17.26 11.38
N GLY A 240 -5.25 -16.43 10.37
CA GLY A 240 -5.64 -15.04 10.57
C GLY A 240 -7.08 -14.87 11.06
N ASN A 241 -7.36 -13.69 11.61
CA ASN A 241 -8.66 -13.33 12.17
C ASN A 241 -9.67 -12.99 11.06
N CYS A 242 -10.76 -13.76 10.97
CA CYS A 242 -11.85 -13.57 10.01
C CYS A 242 -13.19 -13.28 10.70
N THR A 243 -13.19 -12.82 11.93
CA THR A 243 -14.43 -12.50 12.70
C THR A 243 -15.31 -11.52 11.92
N GLY A 244 -16.60 -11.84 11.84
CA GLY A 244 -17.57 -11.07 11.06
C GLY A 244 -17.68 -11.48 9.59
N PHE A 245 -16.81 -12.38 9.11
CA PHE A 245 -16.78 -12.86 7.73
C PHE A 245 -16.96 -14.39 7.62
N GLU A 246 -17.61 -15.02 8.61
CA GLU A 246 -17.73 -16.47 8.72
C GLU A 246 -18.47 -17.13 7.54
N LYS A 247 -19.25 -16.34 6.80
CA LYS A 247 -20.02 -16.82 5.65
C LYS A 247 -19.42 -16.41 4.30
N GLU A 248 -18.27 -15.72 4.33
CA GLU A 248 -17.64 -15.12 3.16
C GLU A 248 -16.41 -15.92 2.71
N ASP A 249 -16.01 -15.76 1.44
CA ASP A 249 -14.79 -16.36 0.87
C ASP A 249 -13.54 -15.53 1.19
N ILE A 250 -13.40 -15.15 2.48
CA ILE A 250 -12.33 -14.28 2.94
C ILE A 250 -11.00 -15.00 3.14
N CYS A 251 -11.01 -16.29 3.47
CA CYS A 251 -9.81 -17.05 3.79
C CYS A 251 -9.15 -17.59 2.52
N MET A 252 -7.93 -17.16 2.22
CA MET A 252 -7.20 -17.70 1.09
C MET A 252 -6.86 -19.17 1.33
N TYR A 253 -7.26 -20.06 0.41
CA TYR A 253 -7.11 -21.53 0.49
C TYR A 253 -7.79 -22.18 1.69
N GLY A 254 -8.78 -21.51 2.29
CA GLY A 254 -9.41 -21.97 3.51
C GLY A 254 -10.89 -21.61 3.65
N TYR A 255 -11.34 -21.60 4.88
CA TYR A 255 -12.66 -21.15 5.29
C TYR A 255 -12.59 -20.55 6.70
N CYS A 256 -13.51 -19.63 7.00
CA CYS A 256 -13.61 -19.03 8.34
C CYS A 256 -14.40 -19.93 9.29
N LYS A 257 -13.83 -20.22 10.46
CA LYS A 257 -14.53 -20.95 11.53
C LYS A 257 -14.13 -20.40 12.89
N ASN A 258 -15.12 -20.00 13.67
CA ASN A 258 -14.90 -19.41 14.99
C ASN A 258 -13.91 -18.23 14.97
N GLY A 259 -14.06 -17.35 13.97
CA GLY A 259 -13.22 -16.17 13.81
C GLY A 259 -11.80 -16.43 13.31
N THR A 260 -11.45 -17.66 12.93
CA THR A 260 -10.09 -17.99 12.44
C THR A 260 -10.16 -18.67 11.08
N CYS A 261 -9.27 -18.28 10.17
CA CYS A 261 -9.10 -18.92 8.87
C CYS A 261 -8.42 -20.28 9.01
N LEU A 262 -9.13 -21.35 8.67
CA LEU A 262 -8.64 -22.73 8.67
C LEU A 262 -8.41 -23.23 7.25
N ALA A 263 -7.36 -24.01 7.03
CA ALA A 263 -7.08 -24.64 5.75
C ALA A 263 -8.18 -25.63 5.34
N LYS A 264 -8.52 -25.69 4.06
CA LYS A 264 -9.32 -26.80 3.52
C LYS A 264 -8.50 -28.07 3.63
N GLU A 265 -9.05 -29.12 4.27
CA GLU A 265 -8.43 -30.44 4.25
C GLU A 265 -8.33 -30.91 2.79
N ASN A 266 -7.13 -31.15 2.31
CA ASN A 266 -6.91 -31.74 1.00
C ASN A 266 -7.54 -33.14 1.02
N LEU A 267 -8.60 -33.38 0.25
CA LEU A 267 -9.22 -34.69 0.02
C LEU A 267 -8.29 -35.70 -0.72
N THR A 268 -7.00 -35.44 -0.79
CA THR A 268 -6.01 -36.22 -1.53
C THR A 268 -4.97 -36.88 -0.63
N THR A 269 -5.42 -37.68 0.35
CA THR A 269 -4.55 -38.76 0.92
C THR A 269 -5.41 -39.84 1.59
N LYS A 270 -6.35 -40.44 0.85
CA LYS A 270 -6.91 -41.76 1.19
C LYS A 270 -6.83 -42.69 -0.03
N SER A 271 -5.66 -42.84 -0.59
CA SER A 271 -5.29 -44.00 -1.39
C SER A 271 -4.10 -44.64 -0.71
N GLN A 272 -4.34 -45.18 0.49
CA GLN A 272 -3.43 -46.20 1.01
C GLN A 272 -3.55 -47.43 0.11
N ILE A 273 -2.51 -47.64 -0.68
CA ILE A 273 -2.27 -48.88 -1.40
C ILE A 273 -2.30 -50.01 -0.36
N LYS A 274 -3.34 -50.84 -0.38
CA LYS A 274 -3.27 -52.18 0.23
C LYS A 274 -2.28 -52.99 -0.56
N LEU A 275 -1.06 -53.09 -0.08
CA LEU A 275 -0.11 -54.13 -0.48
C LEU A 275 -0.68 -55.48 -0.04
N THR A 276 -1.34 -56.16 -0.95
CA THR A 276 -1.68 -57.59 -0.81
C THR A 276 -0.41 -58.37 -1.04
N THR A 277 0.15 -58.93 0.02
CA THR A 277 1.17 -59.94 -0.02
C THR A 277 0.61 -61.18 -0.70
N ILE A 278 1.06 -61.53 -1.89
CA ILE A 278 0.84 -62.83 -2.49
C ILE A 278 2.02 -63.70 -2.08
N LYS A 279 1.71 -64.87 -1.47
CA LYS A 279 2.66 -65.93 -1.11
C LYS A 279 3.23 -66.60 -2.35
#